data_6e4743bfe3247168ffde3787c65f0846
#
_entry.id   6e4743bfe3247168ffde3787c65f0846
#
_cell.length_a   1.000
_cell.length_b   1.000
_cell.length_c   1.000
_cell.angle_alpha   90.00
_cell.angle_beta   90.00
_cell.angle_gamma   90.00
#
_symmetry.space_group_name_H-M   'P 1'
#
loop_
_entity.id
_entity.type
_entity.pdbx_description
1 polymer ?
#
loop_
_entity_poly.entity_id
_entity_poly.type
_entity_poly.pdbx_seq_one_letter_code
_entity_poly.pdbx_strand_id
1 'polypeptide(L)'
;MRLIDDFQRRMGRPLRVLHIGNIANNAYNNARIQRKCGIEADVLCYNYYHIMGCPEWEDGALEEGSSALGKDPFKPDWWATSLKGWKRPRWFVQGPSALCIQYLFARNAGWRTTAYLKWLELELAALQDARSGENVGPPAKNVPRRLNFLLRPVSLYRIWLGTFVANGLIGRECQASRFEAWLDRISAAAWLVIARRGPEADVEARAALSTLREDVRQLRARGMQEASSSLVRSLIHRFLTLVALLEQATLKRIPVSKPGCVARSMSEPVTRAKEIETLLDEIRKDPAELDGQSLRYREEYVTEHPRAFEVILPHYDIIQGYAIDGLIPMINGVKNFCCYEHGTLREIPFENNLTGLICRFSFQRAPAVFVTNSDVLPSVERLGLKKDRVFYLPHAFDNQKLQAFREAHPELNPPTGGPVIFFSPSRHHWKRGNSSWLKGNDVIIRAAAEVAREAGNFRLVFVEWGQEVADSKNLIEELGLSELVEWTPTMSKGELWQRYCGSHAVVDQFNVPALGGVGFETMALGVRLISAIDKQQTALFFGEEPPLLAASNVAECAARMREVIQDPLDTRGRGQAASQWMSTFHSAERIVALQCKAYSNLLVGQW
;
A
#
# COMPACT_ATOMS: atom_id res chain seq x y z
N MET A 1 3.66 21.78 -12.76
CA MET A 1 2.67 22.09 -13.83
C MET A 1 3.31 22.21 -15.21
N ARG A 2 4.34 23.07 -15.46
CA ARG A 2 4.99 23.18 -16.81
C ARG A 2 5.34 21.83 -17.46
N LEU A 3 5.89 20.87 -16.69
CA LEU A 3 6.21 19.54 -17.23
C LEU A 3 4.97 18.85 -17.83
N ILE A 4 3.82 18.91 -17.17
CA ILE A 4 2.59 18.23 -17.60
C ILE A 4 2.11 18.84 -18.94
N ASP A 5 2.06 20.16 -19.01
CA ASP A 5 1.63 20.89 -20.22
C ASP A 5 2.61 20.67 -21.39
N ASP A 6 3.92 20.72 -21.10
CA ASP A 6 4.96 20.50 -22.10
C ASP A 6 4.95 19.04 -22.61
N PHE A 7 4.77 18.07 -21.71
CA PHE A 7 4.67 16.67 -22.07
C PHE A 7 3.43 16.41 -22.93
N GLN A 8 2.27 16.94 -22.53
CA GLN A 8 1.02 16.77 -23.29
C GLN A 8 1.11 17.41 -24.69
N ARG A 9 1.71 18.59 -24.79
CA ARG A 9 1.93 19.25 -26.09
C ARG A 9 2.83 18.43 -27.02
N ARG A 10 3.93 17.88 -26.50
CA ARG A 10 4.91 17.13 -27.30
C ARG A 10 4.45 15.71 -27.64
N MET A 11 3.85 15.02 -26.67
CA MET A 11 3.46 13.62 -26.82
C MET A 11 2.02 13.41 -27.31
N GLY A 12 1.21 14.49 -27.36
CA GLY A 12 -0.21 14.42 -27.73
C GLY A 12 -1.06 13.62 -26.75
N ARG A 13 -0.58 13.38 -25.53
CA ARG A 13 -1.25 12.63 -24.47
C ARG A 13 -0.75 13.04 -23.08
N PRO A 14 -1.51 12.76 -22.02
CA PRO A 14 -1.06 12.98 -20.64
C PRO A 14 0.19 12.15 -20.27
N LEU A 15 0.93 12.65 -19.29
CA LEU A 15 1.98 11.90 -18.61
C LEU A 15 1.36 10.72 -17.85
N ARG A 16 1.97 9.52 -17.95
CA ARG A 16 1.48 8.30 -17.32
C ARG A 16 2.40 7.82 -16.23
N VAL A 17 1.87 7.62 -15.03
CA VAL A 17 2.61 7.13 -13.85
C VAL A 17 1.98 5.84 -13.36
N LEU A 18 2.81 4.82 -13.14
CA LEU A 18 2.39 3.60 -12.44
C LEU A 18 2.95 3.62 -11.03
N HIS A 19 2.06 3.54 -10.04
CA HIS A 19 2.41 3.33 -8.64
C HIS A 19 2.37 1.83 -8.33
N ILE A 20 3.45 1.29 -7.77
CA ILE A 20 3.56 -0.13 -7.37
C ILE A 20 3.65 -0.21 -5.86
N GLY A 21 2.71 -0.91 -5.24
CA GLY A 21 2.48 -0.94 -3.79
C GLY A 21 1.50 0.15 -3.33
N ASN A 22 0.88 -0.05 -2.15
CA ASN A 22 -0.07 0.94 -1.57
C ASN A 22 -0.11 0.85 -0.05
N ILE A 23 0.99 1.08 0.63
CA ILE A 23 1.01 1.07 2.09
C ILE A 23 0.38 2.36 2.63
N ALA A 24 -0.51 2.23 3.61
CA ALA A 24 -1.23 3.35 4.24
C ALA A 24 -1.89 4.32 3.24
N ASN A 25 -2.45 3.80 2.16
CA ASN A 25 -3.06 4.56 1.05
C ASN A 25 -2.18 5.63 0.40
N ASN A 26 -0.85 5.58 0.59
CA ASN A 26 0.05 6.58 0.00
C ASN A 26 0.01 6.59 -1.53
N ALA A 27 0.04 5.41 -2.18
CA ALA A 27 -0.04 5.34 -3.64
C ALA A 27 -1.42 5.79 -4.14
N TYR A 28 -2.48 5.40 -3.46
CA TYR A 28 -3.83 5.84 -3.76
C TYR A 28 -3.97 7.36 -3.72
N ASN A 29 -3.51 7.98 -2.64
CA ASN A 29 -3.57 9.43 -2.47
C ASN A 29 -2.70 10.16 -3.49
N ASN A 30 -1.48 9.68 -3.76
CA ASN A 30 -0.61 10.23 -4.81
C ASN A 30 -1.28 10.17 -6.19
N ALA A 31 -1.80 9.01 -6.59
CA ALA A 31 -2.48 8.85 -7.87
C ALA A 31 -3.69 9.76 -7.99
N ARG A 32 -4.48 9.91 -6.90
CA ARG A 32 -5.65 10.78 -6.86
C ARG A 32 -5.30 12.25 -7.11
N ILE A 33 -4.32 12.80 -6.39
CA ILE A 33 -3.92 14.21 -6.59
C ILE A 33 -3.23 14.43 -7.95
N GLN A 34 -2.45 13.46 -8.43
CA GLN A 34 -1.84 13.51 -9.76
C GLN A 34 -2.92 13.56 -10.86
N ARG A 35 -3.98 12.75 -10.72
CA ARG A 35 -5.09 12.76 -11.67
C ARG A 35 -5.86 14.07 -11.65
N LYS A 36 -6.05 14.70 -10.49
CA LYS A 36 -6.60 16.08 -10.38
C LYS A 36 -5.76 17.09 -11.15
N CYS A 37 -4.44 16.88 -11.23
CA CYS A 37 -3.50 17.75 -11.92
C CYS A 37 -3.23 17.36 -13.40
N GLY A 38 -3.97 16.40 -13.98
CA GLY A 38 -3.86 16.04 -15.40
C GLY A 38 -2.85 14.94 -15.72
N ILE A 39 -2.32 14.22 -14.72
CA ILE A 39 -1.49 13.03 -14.92
C ILE A 39 -2.39 11.78 -14.94
N GLU A 40 -2.18 10.87 -15.89
CA GLU A 40 -2.78 9.54 -15.86
C GLU A 40 -1.99 8.64 -14.90
N ALA A 41 -2.46 8.54 -13.67
CA ALA A 41 -1.83 7.74 -12.63
C ALA A 41 -2.64 6.48 -12.34
N ASP A 42 -1.98 5.32 -12.29
CA ASP A 42 -2.55 4.04 -11.94
C ASP A 42 -1.85 3.45 -10.73
N VAL A 43 -2.59 2.68 -9.92
CA VAL A 43 -2.05 2.00 -8.75
C VAL A 43 -2.20 0.49 -8.92
N LEU A 44 -1.10 -0.22 -8.77
CA LEU A 44 -1.04 -1.66 -8.67
C LEU A 44 -0.70 -2.05 -7.24
N CYS A 45 -1.72 -2.45 -6.48
CA CYS A 45 -1.62 -2.90 -5.11
C CYS A 45 -1.69 -4.42 -5.07
N TYR A 46 -0.56 -5.10 -5.10
CA TYR A 46 -0.54 -6.56 -5.11
C TYR A 46 -0.40 -7.13 -3.70
N ASN A 47 -1.19 -8.18 -3.43
CA ASN A 47 -1.14 -8.98 -2.20
C ASN A 47 -1.10 -8.19 -0.86
N TYR A 48 -1.59 -6.96 -0.85
CA TYR A 48 -1.69 -6.13 0.36
C TYR A 48 -3.14 -5.73 0.61
N TYR A 49 -3.70 -6.12 1.75
CA TYR A 49 -5.14 -5.99 2.05
C TYR A 49 -5.43 -5.36 3.40
N HIS A 50 -4.42 -4.79 4.04
CA HIS A 50 -4.64 -4.04 5.27
C HIS A 50 -5.65 -2.92 5.05
N ILE A 51 -6.57 -2.72 6.01
CA ILE A 51 -7.66 -1.74 5.92
C ILE A 51 -7.18 -0.35 5.50
N MET A 52 -6.07 0.12 6.07
CA MET A 52 -5.47 1.42 5.73
C MET A 52 -4.83 1.47 4.33
N GLY A 53 -4.74 0.35 3.63
CA GLY A 53 -4.31 0.25 2.23
C GLY A 53 -5.46 0.05 1.26
N CYS A 54 -6.70 0.15 1.73
CA CYS A 54 -7.90 0.00 0.92
C CYS A 54 -8.55 1.37 0.67
N PRO A 55 -8.88 1.71 -0.59
CA PRO A 55 -9.54 2.97 -0.92
C PRO A 55 -10.90 3.15 -0.24
N GLU A 56 -11.57 2.06 0.08
CA GLU A 56 -12.83 2.02 0.82
C GLU A 56 -12.70 2.69 2.19
N TRP A 57 -11.59 2.47 2.88
CA TRP A 57 -11.27 3.15 4.14
C TRP A 57 -11.08 4.65 3.94
N GLU A 58 -10.44 5.03 2.84
CA GLU A 58 -10.08 6.41 2.60
C GLU A 58 -11.26 7.26 2.12
N ASP A 59 -12.10 6.72 1.22
CA ASP A 59 -13.14 7.47 0.51
C ASP A 59 -14.53 6.86 0.62
N GLY A 60 -14.67 5.63 1.13
CA GLY A 60 -15.98 5.00 1.30
C GLY A 60 -16.81 5.71 2.37
N ALA A 61 -18.03 6.08 2.02
CA ALA A 61 -19.00 6.61 3.00
C ALA A 61 -19.63 5.43 3.75
N LEU A 62 -18.95 4.94 4.78
CA LEU A 62 -19.43 3.86 5.63
C LEU A 62 -20.63 4.30 6.48
N GLU A 63 -21.56 3.39 6.75
CA GLU A 63 -22.61 3.63 7.71
C GLU A 63 -22.08 3.60 9.14
N GLU A 64 -22.67 4.39 10.04
CA GLU A 64 -22.32 4.40 11.45
C GLU A 64 -22.48 2.99 12.06
N GLY A 65 -21.54 2.59 12.89
CA GLY A 65 -21.52 1.26 13.50
C GLY A 65 -21.21 0.13 12.53
N SER A 66 -20.70 0.44 11.35
CA SER A 66 -20.36 -0.54 10.32
C SER A 66 -19.35 -1.56 10.84
N SER A 67 -19.68 -2.86 10.69
CA SER A 67 -18.81 -3.97 11.05
C SER A 67 -17.61 -4.17 10.12
N ALA A 68 -17.51 -3.39 9.03
CA ALA A 68 -16.41 -3.47 8.05
C ALA A 68 -15.03 -3.18 8.66
N LEU A 69 -15.01 -2.45 9.77
CA LEU A 69 -13.81 -2.19 10.54
C LEU A 69 -13.29 -3.42 11.30
N GLY A 70 -14.09 -4.48 11.34
CA GLY A 70 -13.77 -5.85 11.71
C GLY A 70 -12.77 -6.06 12.85
N LYS A 71 -12.68 -7.29 13.31
CA LYS A 71 -11.72 -7.67 14.35
C LYS A 71 -10.28 -7.80 13.79
N ASP A 72 -10.14 -8.02 12.48
CA ASP A 72 -8.87 -8.24 11.81
C ASP A 72 -8.65 -7.15 10.74
N PRO A 73 -7.72 -6.20 10.95
CA PRO A 73 -7.46 -5.12 9.99
C PRO A 73 -6.91 -5.63 8.66
N PHE A 74 -6.44 -6.89 8.56
CA PHE A 74 -5.99 -7.52 7.32
C PHE A 74 -7.12 -8.25 6.56
N LYS A 75 -8.32 -8.30 7.14
CA LYS A 75 -9.51 -8.93 6.53
C LYS A 75 -10.72 -8.01 6.66
N PRO A 76 -10.66 -6.78 6.15
CA PRO A 76 -11.80 -5.90 6.17
C PRO A 76 -12.91 -6.47 5.29
N ASP A 77 -14.13 -6.49 5.81
CA ASP A 77 -15.31 -6.94 5.08
C ASP A 77 -16.04 -5.76 4.44
N TRP A 78 -15.54 -5.29 3.31
CA TRP A 78 -16.16 -4.21 2.56
C TRP A 78 -17.47 -4.62 1.88
N TRP A 79 -17.70 -5.91 1.70
CA TRP A 79 -18.87 -6.45 0.98
C TRP A 79 -20.10 -6.56 1.88
N ALA A 80 -19.91 -6.87 3.14
CA ALA A 80 -20.97 -6.86 4.15
C ALA A 80 -21.35 -5.43 4.58
N THR A 81 -20.63 -4.41 4.08
CA THR A 81 -20.80 -3.03 4.49
C THR A 81 -21.42 -2.20 3.38
N SER A 82 -22.42 -1.39 3.71
CA SER A 82 -22.93 -0.39 2.77
C SER A 82 -21.90 0.71 2.56
N LEU A 83 -21.45 0.88 1.33
CA LEU A 83 -20.56 1.95 0.90
C LEU A 83 -21.36 3.15 0.31
N LYS A 84 -22.68 3.23 0.56
CA LYS A 84 -23.56 4.32 0.07
C LYS A 84 -23.36 4.64 -1.43
N GLY A 85 -23.18 3.57 -2.24
CA GLY A 85 -23.00 3.70 -3.69
C GLY A 85 -21.58 4.07 -4.15
N TRP A 86 -20.64 4.28 -3.25
CA TRP A 86 -19.24 4.49 -3.61
C TRP A 86 -18.67 3.26 -4.35
N LYS A 87 -17.85 3.51 -5.38
CA LYS A 87 -17.22 2.45 -6.18
C LYS A 87 -15.73 2.71 -6.27
N ARG A 88 -14.96 1.64 -6.14
CA ARG A 88 -13.53 1.65 -6.34
C ARG A 88 -13.18 2.22 -7.73
N PRO A 89 -12.26 3.19 -7.81
CA PRO A 89 -11.90 3.77 -9.10
C PRO A 89 -11.12 2.75 -9.94
N ARG A 90 -11.35 2.74 -11.25
CA ARG A 90 -10.72 1.81 -12.21
C ARG A 90 -9.20 1.95 -12.34
N TRP A 91 -8.64 3.04 -11.87
CA TRP A 91 -7.20 3.26 -11.86
C TRP A 91 -6.51 2.66 -10.62
N PHE A 92 -7.26 2.16 -9.66
CA PHE A 92 -6.73 1.43 -8.49
C PHE A 92 -7.07 -0.05 -8.62
N VAL A 93 -6.03 -0.88 -8.73
CA VAL A 93 -6.17 -2.33 -8.88
C VAL A 93 -5.51 -3.03 -7.70
N GLN A 94 -6.23 -3.95 -7.06
CA GLN A 94 -5.76 -4.67 -5.89
C GLN A 94 -6.09 -6.16 -6.04
N GLY A 95 -5.08 -7.01 -5.85
CA GLY A 95 -5.22 -8.45 -6.00
C GLY A 95 -3.90 -9.15 -6.28
N PRO A 96 -3.92 -10.39 -6.77
CA PRO A 96 -2.73 -11.07 -7.27
C PRO A 96 -2.09 -10.27 -8.41
N SER A 97 -0.76 -10.14 -8.39
CA SER A 97 -0.01 -9.31 -9.34
C SER A 97 -0.35 -9.60 -10.81
N ALA A 98 -0.41 -10.86 -11.20
CA ALA A 98 -0.72 -11.24 -12.57
C ALA A 98 -2.11 -10.77 -13.02
N LEU A 99 -3.12 -10.89 -12.18
CA LEU A 99 -4.48 -10.45 -12.51
C LEU A 99 -4.57 -8.91 -12.58
N CYS A 100 -3.91 -8.21 -11.66
CA CYS A 100 -3.80 -6.76 -11.70
C CYS A 100 -3.12 -6.27 -12.99
N ILE A 101 -2.03 -6.93 -13.38
CA ILE A 101 -1.29 -6.62 -14.61
C ILE A 101 -2.16 -6.86 -15.84
N GLN A 102 -2.88 -7.98 -15.91
CA GLN A 102 -3.81 -8.27 -17.01
C GLN A 102 -4.89 -7.19 -17.15
N TYR A 103 -5.46 -6.76 -16.03
CA TYR A 103 -6.47 -5.71 -16.04
C TYR A 103 -5.91 -4.38 -16.56
N LEU A 104 -4.79 -3.91 -15.98
CA LEU A 104 -4.15 -2.66 -16.42
C LEU A 104 -3.70 -2.73 -17.87
N PHE A 105 -3.17 -3.87 -18.30
CA PHE A 105 -2.78 -4.09 -19.69
C PHE A 105 -3.99 -4.01 -20.62
N ALA A 106 -5.04 -4.76 -20.35
CA ALA A 106 -6.25 -4.79 -21.18
C ALA A 106 -6.87 -3.37 -21.32
N ARG A 107 -6.87 -2.61 -20.23
CA ARG A 107 -7.34 -1.23 -20.21
C ARG A 107 -6.45 -0.30 -21.05
N ASN A 108 -5.13 -0.38 -20.89
CA ASN A 108 -4.17 0.50 -21.55
C ASN A 108 -3.95 0.14 -23.03
N ALA A 109 -4.05 -1.12 -23.40
CA ALA A 109 -4.00 -1.58 -24.79
C ALA A 109 -5.25 -1.20 -25.60
N GLY A 110 -6.24 -0.60 -24.96
CA GLY A 110 -7.49 -0.19 -25.62
C GLY A 110 -8.35 -1.39 -26.02
N TRP A 111 -8.26 -2.49 -25.32
CA TRP A 111 -9.16 -3.62 -25.48
C TRP A 111 -10.57 -3.20 -25.06
N ARG A 112 -11.32 -2.77 -26.05
CA ARG A 112 -12.63 -2.16 -25.90
C ARG A 112 -13.77 -3.13 -25.54
N THR A 113 -13.47 -4.39 -25.23
CA THR A 113 -14.52 -5.31 -24.76
C THR A 113 -14.80 -5.01 -23.29
N THR A 114 -15.76 -4.11 -23.07
CA THR A 114 -16.33 -3.81 -21.75
C THR A 114 -16.62 -5.06 -20.93
N ALA A 115 -16.95 -6.17 -21.62
CA ALA A 115 -17.21 -7.46 -21.02
C ALA A 115 -15.98 -8.14 -20.44
N TYR A 116 -14.81 -8.04 -21.09
CA TYR A 116 -13.57 -8.64 -20.57
C TYR A 116 -13.04 -7.86 -19.36
N LEU A 117 -13.03 -6.54 -19.43
CA LEU A 117 -12.65 -5.70 -18.28
C LEU A 117 -13.60 -5.94 -17.10
N LYS A 118 -14.92 -6.02 -17.36
CA LYS A 118 -15.89 -6.31 -16.31
C LYS A 118 -15.69 -7.71 -15.72
N TRP A 119 -15.33 -8.69 -16.52
CA TRP A 119 -14.99 -10.01 -16.01
C TRP A 119 -13.75 -9.97 -15.11
N LEU A 120 -12.65 -9.29 -15.51
CA LEU A 120 -11.47 -9.11 -14.67
C LEU A 120 -11.80 -8.35 -13.37
N GLU A 121 -12.67 -7.35 -13.42
CA GLU A 121 -13.17 -6.64 -12.24
C GLU A 121 -13.89 -7.60 -11.27
N LEU A 122 -14.74 -8.49 -11.81
CA LEU A 122 -15.46 -9.49 -11.02
C LEU A 122 -14.50 -10.54 -10.42
N GLU A 123 -13.49 -10.97 -11.16
CA GLU A 123 -12.49 -11.91 -10.64
C GLU A 123 -11.63 -11.28 -9.53
N LEU A 124 -11.22 -10.02 -9.69
CA LEU A 124 -10.51 -9.29 -8.65
C LEU A 124 -11.40 -9.10 -7.41
N ALA A 125 -12.69 -8.84 -7.60
CA ALA A 125 -13.66 -8.74 -6.52
C ALA A 125 -13.85 -10.09 -5.80
N ALA A 126 -14.09 -11.17 -6.55
CA ALA A 126 -14.31 -12.51 -5.98
C ALA A 126 -13.12 -13.01 -5.15
N LEU A 127 -11.88 -12.63 -5.51
CA LEU A 127 -10.70 -12.96 -4.72
C LEU A 127 -10.61 -12.18 -3.41
N GLN A 128 -11.20 -11.00 -3.33
CA GLN A 128 -11.34 -10.25 -2.09
C GLN A 128 -12.38 -10.92 -1.18
N ASP A 129 -13.52 -11.35 -1.74
CA ASP A 129 -14.58 -12.08 -1.02
C ASP A 129 -14.11 -13.44 -0.48
N ALA A 130 -13.37 -14.22 -1.27
CA ALA A 130 -12.83 -15.51 -0.85
C ALA A 130 -11.90 -15.43 0.37
N ARG A 131 -11.32 -14.27 0.64
CA ARG A 131 -10.51 -14.02 1.84
C ARG A 131 -11.32 -13.66 3.07
N SER A 132 -12.55 -13.20 2.91
CA SER A 132 -13.48 -12.92 4.04
C SER A 132 -14.10 -14.17 4.63
N GLY A 133 -13.93 -15.35 4.01
CA GLY A 133 -14.38 -16.64 4.55
C GLY A 133 -15.81 -17.03 4.19
N GLU A 134 -16.49 -16.29 3.33
CA GLU A 134 -17.82 -16.66 2.83
C GLU A 134 -17.74 -17.42 1.50
N ASN A 135 -18.54 -18.51 1.42
CA ASN A 135 -18.69 -19.34 0.22
C ASN A 135 -19.38 -18.54 -0.90
N VAL A 136 -18.62 -17.99 -1.79
CA VAL A 136 -19.16 -17.38 -3.02
C VAL A 136 -19.43 -18.47 -4.06
N GLY A 137 -20.66 -18.55 -4.53
CA GLY A 137 -21.08 -19.45 -5.61
C GLY A 137 -20.31 -19.19 -6.91
N PRO A 138 -20.33 -20.13 -7.88
CA PRO A 138 -19.52 -20.05 -9.08
C PRO A 138 -19.84 -18.78 -9.91
N PRO A 139 -18.82 -18.10 -10.46
CA PRO A 139 -19.00 -16.83 -11.18
C PRO A 139 -19.89 -16.95 -12.42
N ALA A 140 -20.55 -15.86 -12.73
CA ALA A 140 -21.58 -15.77 -13.75
C ALA A 140 -21.19 -16.26 -15.15
N LYS A 141 -22.10 -16.98 -15.82
CA LYS A 141 -21.89 -17.74 -17.06
C LYS A 141 -21.65 -16.92 -18.36
N ASN A 142 -21.57 -15.60 -18.33
CA ASN A 142 -21.59 -14.76 -19.54
C ASN A 142 -20.25 -14.06 -19.84
N VAL A 143 -19.25 -14.81 -20.29
CA VAL A 143 -18.01 -14.26 -20.87
C VAL A 143 -18.01 -14.40 -22.40
N PRO A 144 -17.59 -13.37 -23.16
CA PRO A 144 -17.60 -13.46 -24.63
C PRO A 144 -16.74 -14.61 -25.16
N ARG A 145 -17.35 -15.50 -25.93
CA ARG A 145 -16.76 -16.77 -26.41
C ARG A 145 -15.42 -16.63 -27.15
N ARG A 146 -15.12 -15.50 -27.80
CA ARG A 146 -13.90 -15.32 -28.62
C ARG A 146 -12.61 -15.02 -27.85
N LEU A 147 -12.68 -14.35 -26.71
CA LEU A 147 -11.49 -14.10 -25.85
C LEU A 147 -11.23 -15.26 -24.88
N ASN A 148 -12.27 -16.02 -24.55
CA ASN A 148 -12.22 -17.20 -23.70
C ASN A 148 -11.20 -18.26 -24.12
N PHE A 149 -10.92 -18.38 -25.40
CA PHE A 149 -10.08 -19.46 -25.93
C PHE A 149 -8.58 -19.28 -25.62
N LEU A 150 -8.11 -18.05 -25.43
CA LEU A 150 -6.69 -17.75 -25.21
C LEU A 150 -6.30 -17.52 -23.74
N LEU A 151 -7.20 -17.00 -22.92
CA LEU A 151 -6.87 -16.55 -21.57
C LEU A 151 -7.64 -17.29 -20.44
N ARG A 152 -8.80 -17.86 -20.75
CA ARG A 152 -9.69 -18.49 -19.79
C ARG A 152 -9.11 -19.69 -19.03
N PRO A 153 -8.32 -20.61 -19.66
CA PRO A 153 -7.81 -21.77 -18.95
C PRO A 153 -6.93 -21.38 -17.76
N VAL A 154 -6.12 -20.35 -17.92
CA VAL A 154 -5.01 -20.03 -17.04
C VAL A 154 -5.47 -19.28 -15.78
N SER A 155 -6.26 -18.21 -15.94
CA SER A 155 -6.74 -17.41 -14.81
C SER A 155 -7.76 -18.16 -13.96
N LEU A 156 -8.73 -18.85 -14.57
CA LEU A 156 -9.73 -19.64 -13.85
C LEU A 156 -9.10 -20.81 -13.08
N TYR A 157 -8.09 -21.45 -13.64
CA TYR A 157 -7.40 -22.55 -12.98
C TYR A 157 -6.55 -22.06 -11.80
N ARG A 158 -5.96 -20.88 -11.89
CA ARG A 158 -5.22 -20.26 -10.77
C ARG A 158 -6.15 -19.95 -9.60
N ILE A 159 -7.31 -19.36 -9.88
CA ILE A 159 -8.34 -19.04 -8.88
C ILE A 159 -8.89 -20.34 -8.27
N TRP A 160 -9.24 -21.31 -9.11
CA TRP A 160 -9.77 -22.58 -8.67
C TRP A 160 -8.76 -23.37 -7.84
N LEU A 161 -7.47 -23.37 -8.21
CA LEU A 161 -6.41 -24.01 -7.46
C LEU A 161 -6.17 -23.30 -6.12
N GLY A 162 -6.18 -21.98 -6.08
CA GLY A 162 -6.10 -21.20 -4.85
C GLY A 162 -7.25 -21.51 -3.89
N THR A 163 -8.48 -21.58 -4.41
CA THR A 163 -9.66 -21.93 -3.64
C THR A 163 -9.62 -23.41 -3.17
N PHE A 164 -9.14 -24.31 -4.01
CA PHE A 164 -8.99 -25.74 -3.71
C PHE A 164 -7.95 -25.98 -2.61
N VAL A 165 -6.82 -25.27 -2.65
CA VAL A 165 -5.77 -25.34 -1.63
C VAL A 165 -6.23 -24.68 -0.32
N ALA A 166 -6.90 -23.53 -0.39
CA ALA A 166 -7.40 -22.81 0.76
C ALA A 166 -8.48 -23.60 1.53
N ASN A 167 -9.29 -24.38 0.82
CA ASN A 167 -10.37 -25.18 1.41
C ASN A 167 -9.92 -26.54 1.97
N GLY A 168 -8.61 -26.86 1.99
CA GLY A 168 -8.10 -28.10 2.58
C GLY A 168 -8.59 -29.38 1.93
N LEU A 169 -9.00 -29.32 0.65
CA LEU A 169 -9.62 -30.43 -0.09
C LEU A 169 -8.62 -31.48 -0.57
N ILE A 170 -7.33 -31.31 -0.26
CA ILE A 170 -6.26 -32.26 -0.55
C ILE A 170 -6.25 -33.35 0.52
N GLY A 171 -7.08 -34.33 0.42
CA GLY A 171 -7.11 -35.43 1.42
C GLY A 171 -8.22 -36.47 1.23
N ARG A 172 -9.05 -36.35 0.19
CA ARG A 172 -10.10 -37.34 -0.11
C ARG A 172 -9.80 -38.05 -1.41
N GLU A 173 -9.77 -39.39 -1.38
CA GLU A 173 -9.43 -40.26 -2.53
C GLU A 173 -10.17 -39.94 -3.85
N CYS A 174 -11.43 -39.54 -3.77
CA CYS A 174 -12.22 -39.16 -4.94
C CYS A 174 -11.74 -37.85 -5.65
N GLN A 175 -10.88 -37.08 -5.01
CA GLN A 175 -10.38 -35.80 -5.54
C GLN A 175 -8.99 -35.93 -6.14
N ALA A 176 -8.21 -36.94 -5.76
CA ALA A 176 -6.89 -37.21 -6.30
C ALA A 176 -6.94 -37.55 -7.79
N SER A 177 -7.84 -38.44 -8.22
CA SER A 177 -8.01 -38.83 -9.62
C SER A 177 -8.50 -37.68 -10.51
N ARG A 178 -9.33 -36.79 -9.96
CA ARG A 178 -9.79 -35.58 -10.66
C ARG A 178 -8.67 -34.54 -10.79
N PHE A 179 -7.83 -34.41 -9.77
CA PHE A 179 -6.65 -33.53 -9.80
C PHE A 179 -5.60 -34.01 -10.82
N GLU A 180 -5.33 -35.31 -10.89
CA GLU A 180 -4.44 -35.91 -11.87
C GLU A 180 -4.94 -35.71 -13.31
N ALA A 181 -6.21 -36.03 -13.57
CA ALA A 181 -6.81 -35.83 -14.89
C ALA A 181 -6.82 -34.36 -15.31
N TRP A 182 -6.91 -33.47 -14.38
CA TRP A 182 -6.83 -32.04 -14.59
C TRP A 182 -5.40 -31.57 -14.89
N LEU A 183 -4.37 -32.05 -14.15
CA LEU A 183 -2.96 -31.78 -14.44
C LEU A 183 -2.57 -32.29 -15.84
N ASP A 184 -3.06 -33.44 -16.25
CA ASP A 184 -2.81 -33.98 -17.60
C ASP A 184 -3.42 -33.11 -18.70
N ARG A 185 -4.65 -32.62 -18.51
CA ARG A 185 -5.31 -31.72 -19.48
C ARG A 185 -4.58 -30.40 -19.61
N ILE A 186 -4.08 -29.83 -18.49
CA ILE A 186 -3.33 -28.59 -18.50
C ILE A 186 -1.95 -28.79 -19.11
N SER A 187 -1.26 -29.86 -18.76
CA SER A 187 0.03 -30.20 -19.39
C SER A 187 -0.11 -30.36 -20.89
N ALA A 188 -1.18 -30.99 -21.37
CA ALA A 188 -1.49 -31.11 -22.78
C ALA A 188 -1.81 -29.76 -23.43
N ALA A 189 -2.62 -28.92 -22.79
CA ALA A 189 -2.94 -27.59 -23.28
C ALA A 189 -1.72 -26.67 -23.32
N ALA A 190 -0.87 -26.71 -22.29
CA ALA A 190 0.39 -25.96 -22.25
C ALA A 190 1.34 -26.42 -23.37
N TRP A 191 1.42 -27.73 -23.62
CA TRP A 191 2.21 -28.29 -24.75
C TRP A 191 1.70 -27.79 -26.09
N LEU A 192 0.40 -27.77 -26.33
CA LEU A 192 -0.19 -27.27 -27.57
C LEU A 192 0.12 -25.79 -27.78
N VAL A 193 0.08 -25.00 -26.74
CA VAL A 193 0.43 -23.56 -26.78
C VAL A 193 1.92 -23.38 -27.08
N ILE A 194 2.80 -24.16 -26.46
CA ILE A 194 4.25 -24.11 -26.68
C ILE A 194 4.61 -24.65 -28.07
N ALA A 195 4.01 -25.75 -28.48
CA ALA A 195 4.30 -26.38 -29.80
C ALA A 195 3.90 -25.51 -31.00
N ARG A 196 2.82 -24.71 -30.86
CA ARG A 196 2.37 -23.78 -31.93
C ARG A 196 3.26 -22.52 -32.06
N ARG A 197 4.23 -22.32 -31.19
CA ARG A 197 5.06 -21.12 -31.14
C ARG A 197 6.39 -21.19 -31.87
N GLY A 198 6.80 -22.36 -32.37
CA GLY A 198 8.08 -22.55 -33.06
C GLY A 198 9.28 -22.77 -32.12
N PRO A 199 10.48 -22.98 -32.68
CA PRO A 199 11.67 -23.45 -31.96
C PRO A 199 12.24 -22.47 -30.94
N GLU A 200 11.98 -21.17 -31.07
CA GLU A 200 12.46 -20.13 -30.15
C GLU A 200 11.50 -19.86 -28.95
N ALA A 201 10.40 -20.61 -28.90
CA ALA A 201 9.46 -20.44 -27.80
C ALA A 201 10.06 -20.97 -26.52
N ASP A 202 10.57 -20.05 -25.78
CA ASP A 202 10.83 -20.03 -24.35
C ASP A 202 11.38 -21.34 -23.78
N VAL A 203 12.70 -21.49 -23.84
CA VAL A 203 13.46 -22.63 -23.27
C VAL A 203 13.03 -22.87 -21.79
N GLU A 204 12.73 -21.82 -21.07
CA GLU A 204 12.29 -21.89 -19.67
C GLU A 204 10.87 -22.42 -19.50
N ALA A 205 9.92 -22.05 -20.37
CA ALA A 205 8.57 -22.61 -20.30
C ALA A 205 8.58 -24.12 -20.63
N ARG A 206 9.44 -24.54 -21.53
CA ARG A 206 9.65 -25.98 -21.84
C ARG A 206 10.31 -26.69 -20.66
N ALA A 207 11.32 -26.09 -20.04
CA ALA A 207 11.99 -26.65 -18.88
C ALA A 207 11.02 -26.77 -17.69
N ALA A 208 10.24 -25.71 -17.42
CA ALA A 208 9.22 -25.71 -16.35
C ALA A 208 8.14 -26.78 -16.59
N LEU A 209 7.68 -26.96 -17.86
CA LEU A 209 6.72 -28.00 -18.21
C LEU A 209 7.31 -29.40 -18.08
N SER A 210 8.56 -29.59 -18.47
CA SER A 210 9.26 -30.88 -18.32
C SER A 210 9.40 -31.27 -16.86
N THR A 211 9.80 -30.32 -16.02
CA THR A 211 9.94 -30.53 -14.56
C THR A 211 8.59 -30.79 -13.90
N LEU A 212 7.54 -30.07 -14.28
CA LEU A 212 6.19 -30.33 -13.79
C LEU A 212 5.69 -31.72 -14.14
N ARG A 213 5.96 -32.19 -15.37
CA ARG A 213 5.61 -33.56 -15.79
C ARG A 213 6.34 -34.64 -15.01
N GLU A 214 7.61 -34.41 -14.71
CA GLU A 214 8.40 -35.35 -13.89
C GLU A 214 7.88 -35.41 -12.47
N ASP A 215 7.55 -34.28 -11.86
CA ASP A 215 6.97 -34.24 -10.53
C ASP A 215 5.60 -34.94 -10.46
N VAL A 216 4.75 -34.80 -11.49
CA VAL A 216 3.48 -35.52 -11.60
C VAL A 216 3.71 -37.03 -11.71
N ARG A 217 4.71 -37.49 -12.48
CA ARG A 217 5.07 -38.89 -12.55
C ARG A 217 5.54 -39.46 -11.21
N GLN A 218 6.38 -38.71 -10.51
CA GLN A 218 6.86 -39.10 -9.18
C GLN A 218 5.72 -39.16 -8.15
N LEU A 219 4.76 -38.22 -8.22
CA LEU A 219 3.60 -38.24 -7.38
C LEU A 219 2.72 -39.48 -7.65
N ARG A 220 2.53 -39.84 -8.93
CA ARG A 220 1.82 -41.07 -9.33
C ARG A 220 2.51 -42.33 -8.81
N ALA A 221 3.85 -42.38 -8.93
CA ALA A 221 4.61 -43.54 -8.53
C ALA A 221 4.58 -43.78 -7.01
N ARG A 222 4.46 -42.72 -6.21
CA ARG A 222 4.45 -42.80 -4.73
C ARG A 222 3.05 -42.90 -4.12
N GLY A 223 2.00 -42.71 -4.88
CA GLY A 223 0.64 -42.60 -4.39
C GLY A 223 0.36 -41.28 -3.65
N MET A 224 -0.85 -40.75 -3.80
CA MET A 224 -1.23 -39.46 -3.20
C MET A 224 -1.32 -39.51 -1.64
N GLN A 225 -1.52 -40.67 -1.06
CA GLN A 225 -1.59 -40.83 0.40
C GLN A 225 -0.24 -40.71 1.11
N GLU A 226 0.88 -41.00 0.40
CA GLU A 226 2.25 -40.89 0.92
C GLU A 226 2.93 -39.55 0.56
N ALA A 227 2.27 -38.72 -0.26
CA ALA A 227 2.86 -37.47 -0.69
C ALA A 227 2.97 -36.47 0.46
N SER A 228 4.20 -36.07 0.80
CA SER A 228 4.43 -35.05 1.81
C SER A 228 3.79 -33.71 1.40
N SER A 229 3.33 -32.94 2.38
CA SER A 229 2.76 -31.61 2.14
C SER A 229 3.73 -30.64 1.43
N SER A 230 5.04 -30.93 1.49
CA SER A 230 6.08 -30.18 0.77
C SER A 230 6.10 -30.49 -0.72
N LEU A 231 5.92 -31.75 -1.13
CA LEU A 231 5.89 -32.15 -2.54
C LEU A 231 4.65 -31.56 -3.25
N VAL A 232 3.50 -31.60 -2.59
CA VAL A 232 2.25 -31.01 -3.13
C VAL A 232 2.41 -29.48 -3.28
N ARG A 233 2.99 -28.79 -2.30
CA ARG A 233 3.28 -27.36 -2.41
C ARG A 233 4.25 -27.03 -3.54
N SER A 234 5.29 -27.82 -3.71
CA SER A 234 6.25 -27.66 -4.81
C SER A 234 5.58 -27.82 -6.18
N LEU A 235 4.72 -28.80 -6.35
CA LEU A 235 3.93 -29.02 -7.56
C LEU A 235 3.01 -27.84 -7.89
N ILE A 236 2.31 -27.33 -6.89
CA ILE A 236 1.44 -26.17 -7.03
C ILE A 236 2.25 -24.94 -7.44
N HIS A 237 3.38 -24.70 -6.80
CA HIS A 237 4.26 -23.60 -7.11
C HIS A 237 4.77 -23.65 -8.55
N ARG A 238 5.30 -24.81 -9.00
CA ARG A 238 5.80 -25.00 -10.38
C ARG A 238 4.69 -24.87 -11.42
N PHE A 239 3.49 -25.32 -11.08
CA PHE A 239 2.33 -25.13 -11.93
C PHE A 239 1.97 -23.64 -12.09
N LEU A 240 1.93 -22.89 -10.98
CA LEU A 240 1.66 -21.45 -11.02
C LEU A 240 2.73 -20.69 -11.81
N THR A 241 4.00 -21.10 -11.67
CA THR A 241 5.11 -20.55 -12.47
C THR A 241 4.92 -20.80 -13.96
N LEU A 242 4.57 -22.03 -14.36
CA LEU A 242 4.30 -22.34 -15.76
C LEU A 242 3.13 -21.53 -16.31
N VAL A 243 2.08 -21.38 -15.53
CA VAL A 243 0.90 -20.56 -15.87
C VAL A 243 1.31 -19.11 -16.10
N ALA A 244 2.08 -18.52 -15.19
CA ALA A 244 2.58 -17.15 -15.31
C ALA A 244 3.44 -16.96 -16.58
N LEU A 245 4.31 -17.93 -16.90
CA LEU A 245 5.14 -17.93 -18.11
C LEU A 245 4.30 -17.97 -19.40
N LEU A 246 3.23 -18.76 -19.42
CA LEU A 246 2.34 -18.87 -20.58
C LEU A 246 1.49 -17.63 -20.78
N GLU A 247 1.00 -17.04 -19.69
CA GLU A 247 0.28 -15.75 -19.71
C GLU A 247 1.16 -14.65 -20.29
N GLN A 248 2.35 -14.50 -19.74
CA GLN A 248 3.32 -13.50 -20.17
C GLN A 248 3.67 -13.65 -21.67
N ALA A 249 3.97 -14.85 -22.10
CA ALA A 249 4.30 -15.10 -23.51
C ALA A 249 3.11 -14.81 -24.44
N THR A 250 1.87 -14.89 -23.96
CA THR A 250 0.67 -14.50 -24.72
C THR A 250 0.53 -12.98 -24.78
N LEU A 251 0.75 -12.30 -23.67
CA LEU A 251 0.66 -10.84 -23.55
C LEU A 251 1.76 -10.12 -24.33
N LYS A 252 3.00 -10.64 -24.36
CA LYS A 252 4.13 -10.07 -25.15
C LYS A 252 3.86 -9.97 -26.67
N ARG A 253 2.89 -10.70 -27.20
CA ARG A 253 2.53 -10.64 -28.63
C ARG A 253 1.53 -9.53 -28.98
N ILE A 254 0.94 -8.93 -28.00
CA ILE A 254 -0.01 -7.84 -28.22
C ILE A 254 0.80 -6.54 -28.32
N PRO A 255 0.75 -5.85 -29.46
CA PRO A 255 1.53 -4.63 -29.63
C PRO A 255 1.06 -3.55 -28.65
N VAL A 256 2.00 -2.86 -28.05
CA VAL A 256 1.74 -1.69 -27.20
C VAL A 256 1.23 -0.58 -28.11
N SER A 257 -0.06 -0.31 -28.09
CA SER A 257 -0.72 0.67 -28.99
C SER A 257 -0.27 2.12 -28.73
N LYS A 258 0.17 2.41 -27.50
CA LYS A 258 0.65 3.72 -27.08
C LYS A 258 1.80 3.55 -26.08
N PRO A 259 3.03 3.32 -26.54
CA PRO A 259 4.16 3.12 -25.65
C PRO A 259 4.45 4.36 -24.80
N GLY A 260 4.80 4.13 -23.54
CA GLY A 260 5.31 5.16 -22.63
C GLY A 260 6.83 5.35 -22.79
N CYS A 261 7.38 6.35 -22.09
CA CYS A 261 8.83 6.60 -22.13
C CYS A 261 9.66 5.47 -21.53
N VAL A 262 9.09 4.69 -20.63
CA VAL A 262 9.72 3.48 -20.06
C VAL A 262 10.07 2.46 -21.15
N ALA A 263 9.24 2.32 -22.20
CA ALA A 263 9.51 1.42 -23.30
C ALA A 263 10.87 1.71 -23.99
N ARG A 264 11.26 2.97 -24.10
CA ARG A 264 12.54 3.36 -24.66
C ARG A 264 13.73 2.97 -23.77
N SER A 265 13.56 3.11 -22.45
CA SER A 265 14.62 2.73 -21.49
C SER A 265 14.82 1.22 -21.40
N MET A 266 13.79 0.41 -21.70
CA MET A 266 13.85 -1.05 -21.68
C MET A 266 14.30 -1.67 -23.01
N SER A 267 14.35 -0.91 -24.09
CA SER A 267 14.74 -1.42 -25.43
C SER A 267 16.22 -1.69 -25.57
N GLU A 268 17.07 -1.13 -24.71
CA GLU A 268 18.49 -1.48 -24.65
C GLU A 268 18.66 -2.84 -23.98
N PRO A 269 19.57 -3.72 -24.50
CA PRO A 269 19.83 -5.00 -23.86
C PRO A 269 20.23 -4.75 -22.40
N VAL A 270 19.42 -5.27 -21.49
CA VAL A 270 19.67 -5.18 -20.05
C VAL A 270 20.84 -6.09 -19.72
N THR A 271 22.05 -5.57 -19.83
CA THR A 271 23.15 -6.12 -19.04
C THR A 271 22.81 -5.79 -17.60
N ARG A 272 22.17 -6.72 -16.90
CA ARG A 272 21.87 -6.52 -15.47
C ARG A 272 23.19 -6.23 -14.78
N ALA A 273 23.24 -5.11 -14.06
CA ALA A 273 24.42 -4.76 -13.31
C ALA A 273 24.77 -5.96 -12.39
N LYS A 274 26.05 -6.32 -12.31
CA LYS A 274 26.54 -7.45 -11.48
C LYS A 274 25.98 -7.43 -10.06
N GLU A 275 25.70 -6.25 -9.54
CA GLU A 275 25.12 -6.02 -8.23
C GLU A 275 23.64 -6.49 -8.12
N ILE A 276 22.85 -6.33 -9.19
CA ILE A 276 21.47 -6.85 -9.24
C ILE A 276 21.49 -8.37 -9.25
N GLU A 277 22.37 -8.98 -10.04
CA GLU A 277 22.51 -10.44 -10.05
C GLU A 277 22.97 -10.96 -8.68
N THR A 278 23.92 -10.30 -8.01
CA THR A 278 24.32 -10.65 -6.65
C THR A 278 23.15 -10.59 -5.67
N LEU A 279 22.32 -9.54 -5.73
CA LEU A 279 21.12 -9.44 -4.90
C LEU A 279 20.11 -10.56 -5.20
N LEU A 280 19.88 -10.85 -6.47
CA LEU A 280 18.99 -11.93 -6.88
C LEU A 280 19.51 -13.30 -6.44
N ASP A 281 20.84 -13.49 -6.44
CA ASP A 281 21.45 -14.72 -5.93
C ASP A 281 21.27 -14.88 -4.42
N GLU A 282 21.36 -13.79 -3.64
CA GLU A 282 20.98 -13.81 -2.23
C GLU A 282 19.51 -14.21 -2.02
N ILE A 283 18.61 -13.70 -2.84
CA ILE A 283 17.18 -14.06 -2.79
C ILE A 283 16.93 -15.51 -3.23
N ARG A 284 17.80 -16.08 -4.07
CA ARG A 284 17.70 -17.47 -4.59
C ARG A 284 18.23 -18.53 -3.61
N LYS A 285 18.93 -18.15 -2.56
CA LYS A 285 19.48 -19.11 -1.56
C LYS A 285 18.42 -20.05 -1.02
N ASP A 286 18.85 -21.20 -0.54
CA ASP A 286 17.97 -22.33 -0.19
C ASP A 286 16.86 -21.89 0.80
N PRO A 287 15.60 -22.27 0.53
CA PRO A 287 14.48 -22.03 1.42
C PRO A 287 14.64 -22.56 2.85
N ALA A 288 15.46 -23.57 3.07
CA ALA A 288 15.73 -24.14 4.40
C ALA A 288 16.44 -23.14 5.34
N GLU A 289 17.12 -22.15 4.76
CA GLU A 289 17.85 -21.11 5.50
C GLU A 289 17.08 -19.79 5.60
N LEU A 290 15.89 -19.69 4.94
CA LEU A 290 15.13 -18.48 4.82
C LEU A 290 13.86 -18.52 5.71
N ASP A 291 13.57 -17.42 6.37
CA ASP A 291 12.29 -17.22 7.04
C ASP A 291 11.11 -17.09 6.03
N GLY A 292 9.88 -17.13 6.52
CA GLY A 292 8.68 -17.07 5.66
C GLY A 292 8.59 -15.80 4.81
N GLN A 293 9.18 -14.68 5.23
CA GLN A 293 9.21 -13.43 4.48
C GLN A 293 10.22 -13.49 3.33
N SER A 294 11.36 -14.11 3.54
CA SER A 294 12.38 -14.33 2.52
C SER A 294 11.89 -15.26 1.41
N LEU A 295 11.11 -16.30 1.77
CA LEU A 295 10.43 -17.16 0.81
C LEU A 295 9.46 -16.37 -0.09
N ARG A 296 8.71 -15.44 0.51
CA ARG A 296 7.82 -14.54 -0.22
C ARG A 296 8.59 -13.67 -1.24
N TYR A 297 9.73 -13.09 -0.86
CA TYR A 297 10.55 -12.30 -1.77
C TYR A 297 11.09 -13.12 -2.94
N ARG A 298 11.46 -14.39 -2.70
CA ARG A 298 11.87 -15.29 -3.77
C ARG A 298 10.75 -15.49 -4.79
N GLU A 299 9.53 -15.71 -4.35
CA GLU A 299 8.37 -15.84 -5.23
C GLU A 299 8.11 -14.53 -5.98
N GLU A 300 8.15 -13.41 -5.30
CA GLU A 300 7.80 -12.10 -5.85
C GLU A 300 8.85 -11.58 -6.84
N TYR A 301 10.13 -11.64 -6.52
CA TYR A 301 11.18 -10.96 -7.30
C TYR A 301 11.95 -11.88 -8.26
N VAL A 302 11.97 -13.17 -8.01
CA VAL A 302 12.73 -14.11 -8.85
C VAL A 302 11.83 -14.90 -9.80
N THR A 303 10.65 -15.32 -9.35
CA THR A 303 9.79 -16.24 -10.09
C THR A 303 8.63 -15.58 -10.81
N GLU A 304 7.83 -14.77 -10.13
CA GLU A 304 6.58 -14.21 -10.68
C GLU A 304 6.72 -12.80 -11.26
N HIS A 305 7.27 -11.86 -10.50
CA HIS A 305 7.17 -10.43 -10.83
C HIS A 305 8.02 -9.98 -12.02
N PRO A 306 9.28 -10.37 -12.19
CA PRO A 306 10.11 -9.77 -13.24
C PRO A 306 9.49 -9.88 -14.62
N ARG A 307 8.88 -11.01 -14.91
CA ARG A 307 8.32 -11.31 -16.24
C ARG A 307 6.93 -10.74 -16.45
N ALA A 308 6.10 -10.73 -15.40
CA ALA A 308 4.77 -10.16 -15.49
C ALA A 308 4.85 -8.64 -15.69
N PHE A 309 5.77 -7.97 -15.02
CA PHE A 309 5.94 -6.52 -15.13
C PHE A 309 6.49 -6.06 -16.49
N GLU A 310 7.32 -6.84 -17.18
CA GLU A 310 7.80 -6.53 -18.55
C GLU A 310 6.65 -6.16 -19.50
N VAL A 311 5.45 -6.68 -19.27
CA VAL A 311 4.29 -6.44 -20.13
C VAL A 311 3.65 -5.09 -19.88
N ILE A 312 3.55 -4.68 -18.62
CA ILE A 312 2.80 -3.49 -18.23
C ILE A 312 3.67 -2.22 -18.16
N LEU A 313 4.93 -2.35 -17.72
CA LEU A 313 5.83 -1.20 -17.55
C LEU A 313 5.97 -0.35 -18.82
N PRO A 314 6.08 -0.93 -20.04
CA PRO A 314 6.20 -0.15 -21.28
C PRO A 314 5.04 0.79 -21.58
N HIS A 315 3.91 0.67 -20.90
CA HIS A 315 2.75 1.57 -21.07
C HIS A 315 2.87 2.89 -20.32
N TYR A 316 3.87 3.02 -19.44
CA TYR A 316 4.02 4.18 -18.57
C TYR A 316 5.27 5.00 -18.91
N ASP A 317 5.30 6.22 -18.42
CA ASP A 317 6.42 7.14 -18.59
C ASP A 317 7.31 7.15 -17.35
N ILE A 318 6.71 6.99 -16.17
CA ILE A 318 7.36 6.95 -14.86
C ILE A 318 6.79 5.77 -14.07
N ILE A 319 7.67 5.10 -13.33
CA ILE A 319 7.30 4.08 -12.34
C ILE A 319 7.64 4.61 -10.95
N GLN A 320 6.71 4.52 -10.01
CA GLN A 320 6.93 4.90 -8.61
C GLN A 320 6.71 3.69 -7.71
N GLY A 321 7.80 3.16 -7.15
CA GLY A 321 7.78 2.03 -6.21
C GLY A 321 7.71 2.51 -4.75
N TYR A 322 6.85 1.87 -3.96
CA TYR A 322 6.67 2.18 -2.54
C TYR A 322 7.45 1.20 -1.67
N ALA A 323 8.08 1.67 -0.62
CA ALA A 323 8.95 0.87 0.25
C ALA A 323 10.04 0.15 -0.57
N ILE A 324 10.01 -1.19 -0.56
CA ILE A 324 10.97 -2.04 -1.28
C ILE A 324 10.60 -2.29 -2.76
N ASP A 325 9.40 -1.87 -3.19
CA ASP A 325 8.90 -2.13 -4.55
C ASP A 325 9.66 -1.35 -5.65
N GLY A 326 10.56 -0.44 -5.27
CA GLY A 326 11.57 0.14 -6.16
C GLY A 326 12.49 -0.91 -6.81
N LEU A 327 12.59 -2.11 -6.24
CA LEU A 327 13.34 -3.22 -6.83
C LEU A 327 12.71 -3.70 -8.16
N ILE A 328 11.39 -3.67 -8.29
CA ILE A 328 10.67 -4.16 -9.48
C ILE A 328 11.11 -3.45 -10.77
N PRO A 329 11.07 -2.11 -10.87
CA PRO A 329 11.57 -1.43 -12.06
C PRO A 329 13.06 -1.68 -12.32
N MET A 330 13.89 -1.81 -11.28
CA MET A 330 15.33 -2.07 -11.44
C MET A 330 15.60 -3.42 -12.10
N ILE A 331 15.00 -4.49 -11.59
CA ILE A 331 15.21 -5.84 -12.16
C ILE A 331 14.66 -5.98 -13.58
N ASN A 332 13.75 -5.08 -13.98
CA ASN A 332 13.23 -4.97 -15.32
C ASN A 332 14.00 -3.97 -16.21
N GLY A 333 15.11 -3.39 -15.72
CA GLY A 333 15.95 -2.48 -16.49
C GLY A 333 15.33 -1.11 -16.77
N VAL A 334 14.33 -0.70 -15.99
CA VAL A 334 13.70 0.62 -16.11
C VAL A 334 14.62 1.67 -15.56
N LYS A 335 14.83 2.77 -16.31
CA LYS A 335 15.62 3.94 -15.87
C LYS A 335 14.73 5.05 -15.28
N ASN A 336 13.46 5.12 -15.70
CA ASN A 336 12.52 6.18 -15.33
C ASN A 336 11.68 5.75 -14.12
N PHE A 337 12.31 5.62 -12.96
CA PHE A 337 11.58 5.27 -11.76
C PHE A 337 12.03 6.05 -10.54
N CYS A 338 11.21 6.07 -9.52
CA CYS A 338 11.52 6.63 -8.21
C CYS A 338 11.07 5.69 -7.10
N CYS A 339 11.80 5.74 -5.99
CA CYS A 339 11.40 5.09 -4.74
C CYS A 339 10.68 6.09 -3.84
N TYR A 340 9.58 5.68 -3.23
CA TYR A 340 8.79 6.47 -2.30
C TYR A 340 8.93 5.94 -0.88
N GLU A 341 9.45 6.77 -0.01
CA GLU A 341 9.60 6.51 1.41
C GLU A 341 8.27 6.81 2.13
N HIS A 342 7.93 6.07 3.17
CA HIS A 342 6.77 6.33 4.04
C HIS A 342 7.02 5.85 5.49
N GLY A 343 8.22 6.08 6.01
CA GLY A 343 8.72 5.56 7.29
C GLY A 343 9.64 4.34 7.14
N THR A 344 9.77 3.82 5.92
CA THR A 344 10.62 2.67 5.59
C THR A 344 12.09 2.90 5.96
N LEU A 345 12.58 4.11 5.80
CA LEU A 345 13.98 4.46 6.05
C LEU A 345 14.34 4.59 7.52
N ARG A 346 13.39 4.50 8.47
CA ARG A 346 13.69 4.60 9.90
C ARG A 346 14.60 3.48 10.38
N GLU A 347 14.25 2.23 10.07
CA GLU A 347 14.89 1.04 10.62
C GLU A 347 15.23 0.00 9.55
N ILE A 348 14.30 -0.29 8.63
CA ILE A 348 14.38 -1.40 7.68
C ILE A 348 15.71 -1.48 6.93
N PRO A 349 16.28 -0.40 6.35
CA PRO A 349 17.54 -0.50 5.62
C PRO A 349 18.74 -0.84 6.51
N PHE A 350 18.61 -0.75 7.82
CA PHE A 350 19.68 -1.04 8.79
C PHE A 350 19.56 -2.42 9.42
N GLU A 351 18.50 -3.16 9.11
CA GLU A 351 18.34 -4.54 9.54
C GLU A 351 19.35 -5.45 8.82
N ASN A 352 19.89 -6.43 9.57
CA ASN A 352 20.82 -7.40 9.03
C ASN A 352 20.09 -8.64 8.52
N ASN A 353 19.15 -8.43 7.60
CA ASN A 353 18.38 -9.48 6.95
C ASN A 353 18.14 -9.13 5.48
N LEU A 354 17.46 -10.02 4.75
CA LEU A 354 17.18 -9.86 3.32
C LEU A 354 16.30 -8.64 3.04
N THR A 355 15.33 -8.33 3.89
CA THR A 355 14.48 -7.13 3.76
C THR A 355 15.31 -5.85 3.83
N GLY A 356 16.21 -5.77 4.80
CA GLY A 356 17.14 -4.65 4.95
C GLY A 356 18.07 -4.51 3.74
N LEU A 357 18.58 -5.63 3.21
CA LEU A 357 19.40 -5.63 1.99
C LEU A 357 18.63 -5.10 0.78
N ILE A 358 17.42 -5.60 0.53
CA ILE A 358 16.57 -5.15 -0.59
C ILE A 358 16.24 -3.67 -0.43
N CYS A 359 15.90 -3.23 0.78
CA CYS A 359 15.57 -1.84 1.06
C CYS A 359 16.77 -0.92 0.78
N ARG A 360 17.94 -1.20 1.36
CA ARG A 360 19.17 -0.44 1.09
C ARG A 360 19.45 -0.34 -0.41
N PHE A 361 19.44 -1.47 -1.09
CA PHE A 361 19.72 -1.57 -2.51
C PHE A 361 18.75 -0.71 -3.32
N SER A 362 17.45 -0.83 -3.06
CA SER A 362 16.40 -0.10 -3.76
C SER A 362 16.58 1.41 -3.65
N PHE A 363 16.79 1.94 -2.44
CA PHE A 363 16.92 3.37 -2.23
C PHE A 363 18.27 3.93 -2.70
N GLN A 364 19.37 3.22 -2.48
CA GLN A 364 20.70 3.67 -2.93
C GLN A 364 20.86 3.71 -4.44
N ARG A 365 20.13 2.85 -5.17
CA ARG A 365 20.23 2.75 -6.63
C ARG A 365 19.14 3.50 -7.38
N ALA A 366 18.07 3.90 -6.71
CA ALA A 366 17.01 4.67 -7.34
C ALA A 366 17.55 5.98 -7.96
N PRO A 367 17.17 6.29 -9.21
CA PRO A 367 17.55 7.55 -9.84
C PRO A 367 16.86 8.76 -9.20
N ALA A 368 15.73 8.57 -8.52
CA ALA A 368 15.06 9.57 -7.69
C ALA A 368 14.45 8.91 -6.45
N VAL A 369 14.51 9.59 -5.32
CA VAL A 369 13.96 9.16 -4.04
C VAL A 369 13.08 10.26 -3.47
N PHE A 370 11.81 9.94 -3.21
CA PHE A 370 10.91 10.80 -2.45
C PHE A 370 11.00 10.46 -0.97
N VAL A 371 11.42 11.43 -0.19
CA VAL A 371 11.46 11.39 1.28
C VAL A 371 10.26 12.14 1.81
N THR A 372 9.44 11.48 2.63
CA THR A 372 8.12 12.02 3.02
C THR A 372 8.02 12.37 4.50
N ASN A 373 8.97 11.92 5.31
CA ASN A 373 9.02 12.17 6.73
C ASN A 373 10.28 12.95 7.12
N SER A 374 10.14 13.96 7.95
CA SER A 374 11.28 14.77 8.39
C SER A 374 12.25 13.99 9.29
N ASP A 375 11.76 13.08 10.10
CA ASP A 375 12.53 12.27 11.04
C ASP A 375 13.46 11.24 10.39
N VAL A 376 13.32 10.96 9.09
CA VAL A 376 14.22 10.05 8.36
C VAL A 376 15.41 10.76 7.70
N LEU A 377 15.55 12.09 7.84
CA LEU A 377 16.67 12.83 7.26
C LEU A 377 18.04 12.29 7.73
N PRO A 378 18.25 11.94 9.01
CA PRO A 378 19.50 11.30 9.44
C PRO A 378 19.75 9.95 8.76
N SER A 379 18.69 9.18 8.48
CA SER A 379 18.79 7.89 7.77
C SER A 379 19.17 8.09 6.30
N VAL A 380 18.69 9.14 5.65
CA VAL A 380 19.08 9.52 4.29
C VAL A 380 20.59 9.77 4.19
N GLU A 381 21.15 10.49 5.16
CA GLU A 381 22.60 10.73 5.25
C GLU A 381 23.37 9.45 5.56
N ARG A 382 22.93 8.68 6.55
CA ARG A 382 23.55 7.39 6.94
C ARG A 382 23.59 6.38 5.79
N LEU A 383 22.58 6.39 4.92
CA LEU A 383 22.52 5.54 3.72
C LEU A 383 23.40 6.06 2.58
N GLY A 384 23.96 7.25 2.69
CA GLY A 384 24.75 7.86 1.63
C GLY A 384 23.93 8.19 0.38
N LEU A 385 22.65 8.52 0.53
CA LEU A 385 21.82 8.90 -0.62
C LEU A 385 22.32 10.22 -1.20
N LYS A 386 22.50 10.26 -2.53
CA LYS A 386 23.00 11.44 -3.22
C LYS A 386 21.96 12.56 -3.19
N LYS A 387 22.35 13.75 -2.76
CA LYS A 387 21.47 14.92 -2.59
C LYS A 387 20.72 15.31 -3.87
N ASP A 388 21.33 15.14 -5.04
CA ASP A 388 20.74 15.42 -6.35
C ASP A 388 19.61 14.46 -6.75
N ARG A 389 19.49 13.32 -6.05
CA ARG A 389 18.44 12.32 -6.25
C ARG A 389 17.37 12.32 -5.17
N VAL A 390 17.56 13.07 -4.09
CA VAL A 390 16.63 13.15 -2.96
C VAL A 390 15.70 14.34 -3.11
N PHE A 391 14.40 14.09 -3.06
CA PHE A 391 13.36 15.10 -3.15
C PHE A 391 12.49 15.03 -1.89
N TYR A 392 12.45 16.11 -1.13
CA TYR A 392 11.54 16.23 0.01
C TYR A 392 10.12 16.43 -0.51
N LEU A 393 9.25 15.48 -0.18
CA LEU A 393 7.88 15.43 -0.67
C LEU A 393 6.93 15.23 0.49
N PRO A 394 6.15 16.24 0.90
CA PRO A 394 5.09 16.04 1.88
C PRO A 394 4.17 14.89 1.47
N HIS A 395 3.64 14.15 2.45
CA HIS A 395 2.68 13.08 2.17
C HIS A 395 1.55 13.60 1.28
N ALA A 396 1.20 12.81 0.28
CA ALA A 396 0.05 13.10 -0.55
C ALA A 396 -1.22 13.00 0.29
N PHE A 397 -1.84 14.14 0.51
CA PHE A 397 -3.02 14.28 1.33
C PHE A 397 -4.06 15.13 0.60
N ASP A 398 -5.32 14.70 0.57
CA ASP A 398 -6.37 15.47 -0.08
C ASP A 398 -6.96 16.50 0.88
N ASN A 399 -6.24 17.60 1.05
CA ASN A 399 -6.67 18.70 1.91
C ASN A 399 -8.04 19.26 1.52
N GLN A 400 -8.36 19.33 0.24
CA GLN A 400 -9.66 19.84 -0.23
C GLN A 400 -10.84 18.98 0.25
N LYS A 401 -10.64 17.67 0.37
CA LYS A 401 -11.66 16.75 0.88
C LYS A 401 -12.02 17.06 2.34
N LEU A 402 -11.03 17.37 3.17
CA LEU A 402 -11.28 17.70 4.58
C LEU A 402 -11.85 19.11 4.74
N GLN A 403 -11.41 20.05 3.92
CA GLN A 403 -12.02 21.37 3.87
C GLN A 403 -13.50 21.30 3.48
N ALA A 404 -13.83 20.53 2.42
CA ALA A 404 -15.21 20.30 2.02
C ALA A 404 -16.04 19.60 3.13
N PHE A 405 -15.45 18.65 3.84
CA PHE A 405 -16.10 18.06 5.01
C PHE A 405 -16.37 19.11 6.10
N ARG A 406 -15.41 19.95 6.41
CA ARG A 406 -15.57 21.01 7.42
C ARG A 406 -16.62 22.05 7.03
N GLU A 407 -16.66 22.43 5.74
CA GLU A 407 -17.67 23.34 5.19
C GLU A 407 -19.08 22.75 5.20
N ALA A 408 -19.19 21.42 4.97
CA ALA A 408 -20.47 20.71 5.02
C ALA A 408 -21.00 20.50 6.46
N HIS A 409 -20.13 20.62 7.47
CA HIS A 409 -20.43 20.38 8.87
C HIS A 409 -19.99 21.55 9.78
N PRO A 410 -20.50 22.76 9.56
CA PRO A 410 -20.14 23.96 10.35
C PRO A 410 -20.57 23.85 11.82
N GLU A 411 -21.56 23.00 12.12
CA GLU A 411 -22.06 22.72 13.47
C GLU A 411 -21.08 21.90 14.32
N LEU A 412 -20.17 21.17 13.72
CA LEU A 412 -19.20 20.33 14.42
C LEU A 412 -18.09 21.18 15.07
N ASN A 413 -18.31 21.58 16.30
CA ASN A 413 -17.35 22.33 17.11
C ASN A 413 -17.25 21.70 18.51
N PRO A 414 -16.12 21.91 19.22
CA PRO A 414 -16.05 21.50 20.60
C PRO A 414 -17.13 22.25 21.44
N PRO A 415 -17.66 21.61 22.49
CA PRO A 415 -18.68 22.21 23.31
C PRO A 415 -18.14 23.48 23.99
N THR A 416 -18.97 24.53 24.06
CA THR A 416 -18.60 25.82 24.69
C THR A 416 -18.68 25.77 26.21
N GLY A 417 -19.16 24.69 26.82
CA GLY A 417 -19.25 24.46 28.26
C GLY A 417 -18.96 23.00 28.60
N GLY A 418 -18.80 22.71 29.89
CA GLY A 418 -18.46 21.39 30.38
C GLY A 418 -16.95 21.11 30.34
N PRO A 419 -16.52 19.83 30.33
CA PRO A 419 -15.11 19.47 30.35
C PRO A 419 -14.42 19.72 29.01
N VAL A 420 -13.15 20.08 29.07
CA VAL A 420 -12.29 20.18 27.88
C VAL A 420 -12.00 18.78 27.33
N ILE A 421 -12.30 18.52 26.04
CA ILE A 421 -12.18 17.22 25.42
C ILE A 421 -10.84 17.09 24.67
N PHE A 422 -10.02 16.13 25.08
CA PHE A 422 -8.83 15.67 24.37
C PHE A 422 -9.13 14.34 23.72
N PHE A 423 -8.96 14.23 22.41
CA PHE A 423 -9.21 12.99 21.68
C PHE A 423 -7.90 12.39 21.16
N SER A 424 -7.64 11.13 21.46
CA SER A 424 -6.46 10.41 20.99
C SER A 424 -6.88 9.16 20.22
N PRO A 425 -6.85 9.18 18.88
CA PRO A 425 -7.21 8.05 18.02
C PRO A 425 -6.07 7.06 17.80
N SER A 426 -4.87 7.38 18.29
CA SER A 426 -3.68 6.55 18.02
C SER A 426 -3.78 5.20 18.67
N ARG A 427 -3.38 4.15 17.91
CA ARG A 427 -3.35 2.78 18.43
C ARG A 427 -2.54 2.69 19.73
N HIS A 428 -3.02 1.92 20.69
CA HIS A 428 -2.29 1.66 21.93
C HIS A 428 -1.13 0.69 21.67
N HIS A 429 0.06 1.26 21.47
CA HIS A 429 1.30 0.56 21.20
C HIS A 429 2.47 1.39 21.73
N TRP A 430 2.97 1.07 22.94
CA TRP A 430 3.93 1.92 23.63
C TRP A 430 4.94 1.18 24.52
N LYS A 431 4.78 -0.15 24.69
CA LYS A 431 5.69 -0.99 25.50
C LYS A 431 6.58 -1.90 24.66
N ARG A 432 6.05 -2.49 23.59
CA ARG A 432 6.67 -3.59 22.87
C ARG A 432 6.84 -3.29 21.40
N GLY A 433 7.96 -3.73 20.85
CA GLY A 433 8.26 -3.59 19.42
C GLY A 433 9.33 -2.55 19.11
N ASN A 434 9.54 -2.29 17.83
CA ASN A 434 10.52 -1.33 17.35
C ASN A 434 10.09 0.10 17.71
N SER A 435 11.05 0.97 17.98
CA SER A 435 10.81 2.35 18.38
C SER A 435 9.95 3.14 17.38
N SER A 436 10.11 2.87 16.08
CA SER A 436 9.32 3.49 15.00
C SER A 436 7.84 3.08 14.98
N TRP A 437 7.47 2.05 15.71
CA TRP A 437 6.09 1.55 15.81
C TRP A 437 5.37 2.05 17.05
N LEU A 438 6.12 2.45 18.08
CA LEU A 438 5.57 2.90 19.34
C LEU A 438 4.92 4.28 19.18
N LYS A 439 3.78 4.47 19.82
CA LYS A 439 3.01 5.72 19.78
C LYS A 439 3.22 6.59 21.02
N GLY A 440 3.68 6.00 22.14
CA GLY A 440 3.87 6.72 23.38
C GLY A 440 2.56 7.10 24.08
N ASN A 441 1.57 6.21 24.07
CA ASN A 441 0.28 6.46 24.73
C ASN A 441 0.42 6.66 26.24
N ASP A 442 1.47 6.12 26.87
CA ASP A 442 1.78 6.38 28.29
C ASP A 442 2.13 7.83 28.56
N VAL A 443 2.70 8.55 27.59
CA VAL A 443 3.03 9.99 27.75
C VAL A 443 1.78 10.82 27.98
N ILE A 444 0.73 10.65 27.17
CA ILE A 444 -0.52 11.40 27.37
C ILE A 444 -1.25 10.95 28.65
N ILE A 445 -1.24 9.65 29.00
CA ILE A 445 -1.89 9.15 30.21
C ILE A 445 -1.21 9.75 31.45
N ARG A 446 0.13 9.77 31.52
CA ARG A 446 0.88 10.37 32.61
C ARG A 446 0.74 11.89 32.66
N ALA A 447 0.73 12.55 31.49
CA ALA A 447 0.47 14.00 31.40
C ALA A 447 -0.93 14.37 31.95
N ALA A 448 -1.95 13.57 31.59
CA ALA A 448 -3.29 13.73 32.13
C ALA A 448 -3.33 13.59 33.66
N ALA A 449 -2.55 12.67 34.24
CA ALA A 449 -2.43 12.50 35.67
C ALA A 449 -1.78 13.74 36.37
N GLU A 450 -0.79 14.38 35.71
CA GLU A 450 -0.24 15.63 36.22
C GLU A 450 -1.27 16.76 36.19
N VAL A 451 -1.99 16.90 35.09
CA VAL A 451 -3.03 17.94 34.93
C VAL A 451 -4.21 17.72 35.88
N ALA A 452 -4.62 16.46 36.10
CA ALA A 452 -5.76 16.13 36.99
C ALA A 452 -5.56 16.55 38.45
N ARG A 453 -4.32 16.67 38.93
CA ARG A 453 -4.00 17.15 40.27
C ARG A 453 -4.32 18.63 40.46
N GLU A 454 -4.36 19.40 39.38
CA GLU A 454 -4.55 20.85 39.39
C GLU A 454 -5.92 21.24 38.82
N ALA A 455 -6.42 20.52 37.84
CA ALA A 455 -7.64 20.84 37.11
C ALA A 455 -8.35 19.55 36.66
N GLY A 456 -9.49 19.22 37.26
CA GLY A 456 -10.28 18.04 36.92
C GLY A 456 -11.32 18.23 35.80
N ASN A 457 -11.42 19.43 35.21
CA ASN A 457 -12.46 19.73 34.22
C ASN A 457 -12.02 19.42 32.78
N PHE A 458 -11.61 18.16 32.53
CA PHE A 458 -11.34 17.67 31.20
C PHE A 458 -11.79 16.21 31.01
N ARG A 459 -11.87 15.77 29.79
CA ARG A 459 -12.05 14.36 29.37
C ARG A 459 -10.96 13.97 28.38
N LEU A 460 -10.40 12.77 28.57
CA LEU A 460 -9.48 12.14 27.64
C LEU A 460 -10.20 10.98 26.97
N VAL A 461 -10.42 11.08 25.67
CA VAL A 461 -11.16 10.08 24.88
C VAL A 461 -10.19 9.27 24.04
N PHE A 462 -10.15 7.96 24.25
CA PHE A 462 -9.34 7.01 23.49
C PHE A 462 -10.18 6.15 22.57
N VAL A 463 -9.58 5.73 21.43
CA VAL A 463 -10.12 4.65 20.62
C VAL A 463 -9.57 3.32 21.11
N GLU A 464 -10.45 2.35 21.36
CA GLU A 464 -10.09 1.05 21.92
C GLU A 464 -9.52 0.14 20.84
N TRP A 465 -8.23 0.35 20.47
CA TRP A 465 -7.52 -0.49 19.51
C TRP A 465 -6.01 -0.48 19.73
N GLY A 466 -5.35 -1.57 19.29
CA GLY A 466 -3.92 -1.78 19.49
C GLY A 466 -3.63 -2.93 20.44
N GLN A 467 -2.37 -3.35 20.48
CA GLN A 467 -1.95 -4.54 21.25
C GLN A 467 -1.90 -4.28 22.76
N GLU A 468 -1.77 -3.03 23.19
CA GLU A 468 -1.51 -2.65 24.58
C GLU A 468 -2.65 -1.83 25.19
N VAL A 469 -3.90 -2.05 24.72
CA VAL A 469 -5.10 -1.45 25.33
C VAL A 469 -5.23 -1.83 26.79
N ALA A 470 -5.03 -3.11 27.15
CA ALA A 470 -5.10 -3.57 28.52
C ALA A 470 -4.06 -2.89 29.42
N ASP A 471 -2.82 -2.75 28.94
CA ASP A 471 -1.75 -2.05 29.66
C ASP A 471 -2.09 -0.57 29.87
N SER A 472 -2.74 0.06 28.90
CA SER A 472 -3.17 1.46 29.03
C SER A 472 -4.32 1.62 30.03
N LYS A 473 -5.29 0.69 30.07
CA LYS A 473 -6.36 0.66 31.05
C LYS A 473 -5.82 0.50 32.48
N ASN A 474 -4.87 -0.42 32.67
CA ASN A 474 -4.21 -0.62 33.96
C ASN A 474 -3.47 0.65 34.42
N LEU A 475 -2.73 1.30 33.51
CA LEU A 475 -2.01 2.55 33.86
C LEU A 475 -2.98 3.68 34.22
N ILE A 476 -4.13 3.77 33.57
CA ILE A 476 -5.19 4.74 33.87
C ILE A 476 -5.76 4.50 35.27
N GLU A 477 -6.03 3.24 35.62
CA GLU A 477 -6.52 2.84 36.94
C GLU A 477 -5.48 3.14 38.04
N GLU A 478 -4.21 2.74 37.85
CA GLU A 478 -3.09 2.98 38.74
C GLU A 478 -2.90 4.48 39.06
N LEU A 479 -3.16 5.34 38.06
CA LEU A 479 -3.03 6.79 38.19
C LEU A 479 -4.32 7.51 38.67
N GLY A 480 -5.40 6.76 38.92
CA GLY A 480 -6.67 7.30 39.39
C GLY A 480 -7.43 8.15 38.36
N LEU A 481 -7.28 7.85 37.07
CA LEU A 481 -7.86 8.63 35.98
C LEU A 481 -9.16 8.05 35.41
N SER A 482 -9.68 6.96 35.96
CA SER A 482 -10.82 6.21 35.38
C SER A 482 -12.05 7.10 35.11
N GLU A 483 -12.36 8.04 36.00
CA GLU A 483 -13.49 8.96 35.84
C GLU A 483 -13.26 10.07 34.78
N LEU A 484 -12.02 10.28 34.34
CA LEU A 484 -11.65 11.31 33.38
C LEU A 484 -11.44 10.73 31.98
N VAL A 485 -11.42 9.40 31.84
CA VAL A 485 -11.12 8.71 30.58
C VAL A 485 -12.36 8.02 30.02
N GLU A 486 -12.61 8.24 28.73
CA GLU A 486 -13.65 7.60 27.95
C GLU A 486 -13.01 6.72 26.86
N TRP A 487 -13.57 5.52 26.65
CA TRP A 487 -13.17 4.61 25.57
C TRP A 487 -14.24 4.56 24.50
N THR A 488 -13.84 4.70 23.23
CA THR A 488 -14.73 4.55 22.07
C THR A 488 -14.27 3.39 21.20
N PRO A 489 -15.18 2.68 20.52
CA PRO A 489 -14.81 1.66 19.57
C PRO A 489 -14.09 2.25 18.35
N THR A 490 -13.47 1.39 17.53
CA THR A 490 -12.99 1.76 16.21
C THR A 490 -14.14 2.29 15.36
N MET A 491 -13.87 3.26 14.50
CA MET A 491 -14.89 4.02 13.77
C MET A 491 -14.46 4.30 12.33
N SER A 492 -15.39 4.67 11.46
CA SER A 492 -15.11 5.10 10.10
C SER A 492 -14.33 6.42 10.04
N LYS A 493 -13.74 6.72 8.89
CA LYS A 493 -13.05 8.00 8.67
C LYS A 493 -13.97 9.20 8.91
N GLY A 494 -15.24 9.13 8.47
CA GLY A 494 -16.22 10.19 8.67
C GLY A 494 -16.50 10.46 10.15
N GLU A 495 -16.75 9.40 10.93
CA GLU A 495 -16.93 9.48 12.39
C GLU A 495 -15.67 10.00 13.08
N LEU A 496 -14.49 9.58 12.61
CA LEU A 496 -13.21 10.05 13.13
C LEU A 496 -13.05 11.57 12.95
N TRP A 497 -13.41 12.10 11.78
CA TRP A 497 -13.35 13.53 11.51
C TRP A 497 -14.38 14.33 12.33
N GLN A 498 -15.57 13.76 12.56
CA GLN A 498 -16.55 14.34 13.47
C GLN A 498 -15.99 14.45 14.90
N ARG A 499 -15.33 13.37 15.37
CA ARG A 499 -14.66 13.37 16.69
C ARG A 499 -13.52 14.39 16.77
N TYR A 500 -12.71 14.54 15.70
CA TYR A 500 -11.69 15.60 15.67
C TYR A 500 -12.34 16.98 15.82
N CYS A 501 -13.32 17.31 15.00
CA CYS A 501 -14.00 18.60 15.03
C CYS A 501 -14.72 18.87 16.37
N GLY A 502 -15.26 17.84 17.00
CA GLY A 502 -15.92 17.93 18.32
C GLY A 502 -14.95 17.99 19.52
N SER A 503 -13.64 17.97 19.30
CA SER A 503 -12.63 17.95 20.35
C SER A 503 -11.90 19.29 20.45
N HIS A 504 -11.51 19.69 21.66
CA HIS A 504 -10.75 20.90 21.91
C HIS A 504 -9.29 20.79 21.45
N ALA A 505 -8.73 19.57 21.47
CA ALA A 505 -7.48 19.20 20.84
C ALA A 505 -7.44 17.70 20.55
N VAL A 506 -6.74 17.33 19.48
CA VAL A 506 -6.38 15.94 19.18
C VAL A 506 -4.95 15.70 19.66
N VAL A 507 -4.70 14.51 20.23
CA VAL A 507 -3.37 14.10 20.71
C VAL A 507 -2.94 12.88 19.92
N ASP A 508 -1.79 12.97 19.22
CA ASP A 508 -1.32 11.87 18.36
C ASP A 508 -0.19 11.07 19.02
N GLN A 509 1.03 11.23 18.58
CA GLN A 509 2.17 10.35 18.93
C GLN A 509 3.33 11.12 19.55
N PHE A 510 4.14 10.40 20.38
CA PHE A 510 5.26 11.01 21.09
C PHE A 510 6.62 10.35 20.78
N ASN A 511 6.64 9.08 20.34
CA ASN A 511 7.89 8.37 20.09
C ASN A 511 8.49 8.64 18.69
N VAL A 512 7.64 8.98 17.71
CA VAL A 512 8.10 9.33 16.37
C VAL A 512 7.91 10.83 16.17
N PRO A 513 9.01 11.62 16.06
CA PRO A 513 8.94 13.07 16.01
C PRO A 513 8.62 13.59 14.60
N ALA A 514 7.54 13.08 13.99
CA ALA A 514 7.07 13.45 12.66
C ALA A 514 5.55 13.46 12.58
N LEU A 515 5.00 14.25 11.66
CA LEU A 515 3.57 14.28 11.39
C LEU A 515 3.12 12.98 10.71
N GLY A 516 2.09 12.35 11.30
CA GLY A 516 1.39 11.20 10.72
C GLY A 516 0.02 11.56 10.15
N GLY A 517 -0.73 10.57 9.67
CA GLY A 517 -2.05 10.76 9.09
C GLY A 517 -3.03 11.48 10.03
N VAL A 518 -3.04 11.13 11.32
CA VAL A 518 -3.83 11.80 12.36
C VAL A 518 -3.49 13.29 12.42
N GLY A 519 -2.20 13.63 12.44
CA GLY A 519 -1.73 15.01 12.49
C GLY A 519 -2.18 15.81 11.27
N PHE A 520 -2.03 15.27 10.06
CA PHE A 520 -2.46 15.94 8.83
C PHE A 520 -3.97 16.16 8.78
N GLU A 521 -4.76 15.15 9.14
CA GLU A 521 -6.22 15.27 9.16
C GLU A 521 -6.70 16.30 10.18
N THR A 522 -6.15 16.25 11.39
CA THR A 522 -6.46 17.19 12.46
C THR A 522 -6.18 18.63 12.04
N MET A 523 -4.98 18.89 11.53
CA MET A 523 -4.57 20.22 11.10
C MET A 523 -5.41 20.73 9.92
N ALA A 524 -5.72 19.86 8.94
CA ALA A 524 -6.53 20.23 7.78
C ALA A 524 -7.97 20.61 8.19
N LEU A 525 -8.53 19.95 9.22
CA LEU A 525 -9.84 20.28 9.79
C LEU A 525 -9.83 21.53 10.67
N GLY A 526 -8.68 22.16 10.89
CA GLY A 526 -8.56 23.35 11.70
C GLY A 526 -8.65 23.08 13.20
N VAL A 527 -8.27 21.87 13.64
CA VAL A 527 -8.27 21.47 15.05
C VAL A 527 -6.85 21.52 15.62
N ARG A 528 -6.71 21.90 16.88
CA ARG A 528 -5.40 21.92 17.57
C ARG A 528 -4.86 20.51 17.71
N LEU A 529 -3.57 20.33 17.39
CA LEU A 529 -2.86 19.07 17.48
C LEU A 529 -1.77 19.15 18.56
N ILE A 530 -1.74 18.17 19.48
CA ILE A 530 -0.62 17.93 20.40
C ILE A 530 0.12 16.70 19.87
N SER A 531 1.40 16.83 19.48
CA SER A 531 2.20 15.72 18.95
C SER A 531 3.68 16.01 19.06
N ALA A 532 4.51 14.97 19.02
CA ALA A 532 5.95 15.14 18.91
C ALA A 532 6.36 15.53 17.50
N ILE A 533 7.26 16.50 17.40
CA ILE A 533 8.00 16.82 16.19
C ILE A 533 9.44 17.19 16.52
N ASP A 534 10.36 16.84 15.65
CA ASP A 534 11.67 17.48 15.61
C ASP A 534 11.53 18.80 14.83
N LYS A 535 11.53 19.89 15.56
CA LYS A 535 11.32 21.22 14.97
C LYS A 535 12.36 21.59 13.93
N GLN A 536 13.64 21.29 14.18
CA GLN A 536 14.73 21.61 13.29
C GLN A 536 14.61 20.81 11.97
N GLN A 537 14.42 19.49 12.06
CA GLN A 537 14.25 18.65 10.89
C GLN A 537 12.97 18.99 10.13
N THR A 538 11.89 19.29 10.85
CA THR A 538 10.61 19.66 10.23
C THR A 538 10.73 21.00 9.49
N ALA A 539 11.41 21.99 10.07
CA ALA A 539 11.67 23.26 9.40
C ALA A 539 12.56 23.08 8.15
N LEU A 540 13.58 22.23 8.21
CA LEU A 540 14.39 21.87 7.05
C LEU A 540 13.55 21.20 5.94
N PHE A 541 12.63 20.33 6.33
CA PHE A 541 11.81 19.56 5.39
C PHE A 541 10.76 20.43 4.69
N PHE A 542 10.01 21.24 5.43
CA PHE A 542 8.93 22.07 4.89
C PHE A 542 9.37 23.49 4.52
N GLY A 543 10.48 23.98 5.10
CA GLY A 543 10.90 25.39 5.06
C GLY A 543 10.29 26.23 6.18
N GLU A 544 9.41 25.67 6.99
CA GLU A 544 8.69 26.34 8.08
C GLU A 544 8.21 25.30 9.12
N GLU A 545 8.11 25.68 10.39
CA GLU A 545 7.51 24.85 11.43
C GLU A 545 5.98 24.80 11.28
N PRO A 546 5.35 23.62 11.36
CA PRO A 546 3.88 23.53 11.41
C PRO A 546 3.35 24.11 12.72
N PRO A 547 2.22 24.85 12.70
CA PRO A 547 1.66 25.52 13.87
C PRO A 547 0.85 24.55 14.76
N LEU A 548 1.54 23.57 15.36
CA LEU A 548 0.96 22.63 16.30
C LEU A 548 1.48 22.86 17.73
N LEU A 549 0.86 22.23 18.70
CA LEU A 549 1.26 22.22 20.10
C LEU A 549 2.32 21.12 20.30
N ALA A 550 3.58 21.44 19.99
CA ALA A 550 4.66 20.47 20.06
C ALA A 550 4.91 19.99 21.50
N ALA A 551 5.02 18.68 21.68
CA ALA A 551 5.34 18.02 22.94
C ALA A 551 6.01 16.67 22.66
N SER A 552 7.12 16.38 23.33
CA SER A 552 7.89 15.14 23.16
C SER A 552 7.97 14.29 24.44
N ASN A 553 7.51 14.81 25.57
CA ASN A 553 7.55 14.14 26.87
C ASN A 553 6.34 14.51 27.74
N VAL A 554 6.23 13.86 28.90
CA VAL A 554 5.10 14.02 29.83
C VAL A 554 4.92 15.48 30.26
N ALA A 555 5.99 16.15 30.66
CA ALA A 555 5.92 17.52 31.16
C ALA A 555 5.48 18.51 30.06
N GLU A 556 6.03 18.37 28.85
CA GLU A 556 5.62 19.19 27.70
C GLU A 556 4.17 18.90 27.30
N CYS A 557 3.75 17.63 27.27
CA CYS A 557 2.36 17.26 26.98
C CYS A 557 1.40 17.87 28.01
N ALA A 558 1.71 17.77 29.31
CA ALA A 558 0.93 18.38 30.37
C ALA A 558 0.85 19.91 30.21
N ALA A 559 1.95 20.57 29.87
CA ALA A 559 1.96 22.01 29.60
C ALA A 559 1.03 22.38 28.42
N ARG A 560 1.03 21.58 27.33
CA ARG A 560 0.09 21.82 26.22
C ARG A 560 -1.34 21.52 26.56
N MET A 561 -1.63 20.50 27.37
CA MET A 561 -2.98 20.25 27.87
C MET A 561 -3.48 21.44 28.71
N ARG A 562 -2.65 22.00 29.63
CA ARG A 562 -2.99 23.21 30.40
C ARG A 562 -3.26 24.41 29.48
N GLU A 563 -2.45 24.61 28.43
CA GLU A 563 -2.67 25.68 27.46
C GLU A 563 -4.04 25.56 26.77
N VAL A 564 -4.46 24.36 26.42
CA VAL A 564 -5.79 24.09 25.83
C VAL A 564 -6.90 24.31 26.85
N ILE A 565 -6.72 23.92 28.12
CA ILE A 565 -7.70 24.11 29.19
C ILE A 565 -7.89 25.60 29.50
N GLN A 566 -6.82 26.40 29.44
CA GLN A 566 -6.87 27.86 29.68
C GLN A 566 -7.52 28.62 28.51
N ASP A 567 -7.46 28.09 27.29
CA ASP A 567 -8.05 28.70 26.09
C ASP A 567 -8.85 27.63 25.29
N PRO A 568 -9.98 27.13 25.85
CA PRO A 568 -10.72 26.04 25.23
C PRO A 568 -11.33 26.43 23.86
N LEU A 569 -11.65 27.69 23.65
CA LEU A 569 -12.26 28.21 22.42
C LEU A 569 -11.22 28.57 21.34
N ASP A 570 -9.94 28.30 21.57
CA ASP A 570 -8.85 28.63 20.65
C ASP A 570 -8.85 30.08 20.17
N THR A 571 -8.98 31.01 21.12
CA THR A 571 -9.03 32.46 20.82
C THR A 571 -7.76 32.97 20.13
N ARG A 572 -6.66 32.20 20.21
CA ARG A 572 -5.39 32.47 19.52
C ARG A 572 -5.37 31.97 18.06
N GLY A 573 -6.43 31.27 17.62
CA GLY A 573 -6.60 30.81 16.24
C GLY A 573 -5.56 29.77 15.77
N ARG A 574 -5.05 28.94 16.68
CA ARG A 574 -4.03 27.93 16.34
C ARG A 574 -4.55 26.86 15.38
N GLY A 575 -5.79 26.43 15.54
CA GLY A 575 -6.45 25.51 14.63
C GLY A 575 -6.57 26.11 13.21
N GLN A 576 -6.97 27.37 13.12
CA GLN A 576 -7.05 28.09 11.84
C GLN A 576 -5.68 28.21 11.18
N ALA A 577 -4.65 28.56 11.94
CA ALA A 577 -3.28 28.62 11.44
C ALA A 577 -2.81 27.26 10.89
N ALA A 578 -3.18 26.16 11.57
CA ALA A 578 -2.87 24.80 11.13
C ALA A 578 -3.53 24.46 9.78
N SER A 579 -4.82 24.82 9.61
CA SER A 579 -5.51 24.60 8.34
C SER A 579 -4.93 25.44 7.20
N GLN A 580 -4.52 26.67 7.44
CA GLN A 580 -3.83 27.53 6.47
C GLN A 580 -2.47 26.93 6.07
N TRP A 581 -1.72 26.45 7.06
CA TRP A 581 -0.44 25.79 6.80
C TRP A 581 -0.62 24.53 5.93
N MET A 582 -1.62 23.72 6.23
CA MET A 582 -1.96 22.54 5.40
C MET A 582 -2.31 22.93 3.97
N SER A 583 -3.07 24.00 3.78
CA SER A 583 -3.42 24.50 2.44
C SER A 583 -2.20 24.99 1.66
N THR A 584 -1.19 25.51 2.35
CA THR A 584 0.05 25.97 1.74
C THR A 584 1.00 24.82 1.40
N PHE A 585 1.23 23.89 2.33
CA PHE A 585 2.28 22.87 2.21
C PHE A 585 1.78 21.53 1.66
N HIS A 586 0.47 21.25 1.74
CA HIS A 586 -0.13 19.98 1.31
C HIS A 586 -1.20 20.16 0.22
N SER A 587 -1.18 21.25 -0.54
CA SER A 587 -2.06 21.35 -1.72
C SER A 587 -1.64 20.33 -2.78
N ALA A 588 -2.62 19.80 -3.50
CA ALA A 588 -2.38 18.82 -4.57
C ALA A 588 -1.39 19.37 -5.62
N GLU A 589 -1.56 20.63 -6.00
CA GLU A 589 -0.73 21.31 -6.99
C GLU A 589 0.73 21.43 -6.54
N ARG A 590 0.98 21.74 -5.26
CA ARG A 590 2.33 21.82 -4.70
C ARG A 590 3.00 20.46 -4.67
N ILE A 591 2.31 19.43 -4.18
CA ILE A 591 2.85 18.07 -4.10
C ILE A 591 3.18 17.56 -5.51
N VAL A 592 2.26 17.70 -6.46
CA VAL A 592 2.48 17.28 -7.85
C VAL A 592 3.58 18.10 -8.50
N ALA A 593 3.71 19.41 -8.21
CA ALA A 593 4.81 20.22 -8.70
C ALA A 593 6.19 19.73 -8.19
N LEU A 594 6.27 19.31 -6.93
CA LEU A 594 7.49 18.70 -6.36
C LEU A 594 7.80 17.35 -7.04
N GLN A 595 6.78 16.50 -7.28
CA GLN A 595 6.96 15.27 -8.04
C GLN A 595 7.44 15.53 -9.46
N CYS A 596 6.88 16.53 -10.12
CA CYS A 596 7.28 16.92 -11.48
C CYS A 596 8.75 17.38 -11.58
N LYS A 597 9.36 17.92 -10.51
CA LYS A 597 10.80 18.20 -10.50
C LYS A 597 11.61 16.92 -10.65
N ALA A 598 11.28 15.86 -9.89
CA ALA A 598 11.95 14.58 -10.03
C ALA A 598 11.68 13.95 -11.40
N TYR A 599 10.43 13.96 -11.85
CA TYR A 599 10.04 13.39 -13.15
C TYR A 599 10.72 14.09 -14.33
N SER A 600 10.92 15.41 -14.24
CA SER A 600 11.66 16.14 -15.27
C SER A 600 13.08 15.60 -15.42
N ASN A 601 13.77 15.33 -14.31
CA ASN A 601 15.12 14.77 -14.34
C ASN A 601 15.16 13.38 -14.96
N LEU A 602 14.12 12.55 -14.67
CA LEU A 602 14.03 11.19 -15.20
C LEU A 602 13.71 11.14 -16.70
N LEU A 603 13.02 12.15 -17.21
CA LEU A 603 12.58 12.23 -18.61
C LEU A 603 13.52 13.01 -19.53
N VAL A 604 14.64 13.53 -19.02
CA VAL A 604 15.62 14.28 -19.84
C VAL A 604 16.08 13.45 -21.05
N GLY A 605 15.96 14.01 -22.24
CA GLY A 605 16.34 13.37 -23.49
C GLY A 605 15.40 12.28 -24.02
N GLN A 606 14.26 12.05 -23.38
CA GLN A 606 13.33 10.96 -23.74
C GLN A 606 12.06 11.44 -24.46
N TRP A 607 11.87 12.74 -24.64
CA TRP A 607 10.68 13.35 -25.24
C TRP A 607 10.97 14.67 -26.00
#